data_1f1d6c1d33854b2ac1405fc95b12c150
#
_entry.id   1f1d6c1d33854b2ac1405fc95b12c150
#
_cell.length_a   1.000
_cell.length_b   1.000
_cell.length_c   1.000
_cell.angle_alpha   90.00
_cell.angle_beta   90.00
_cell.angle_gamma   90.00
#
_symmetry.space_group_name_H-M   'P 1'
#
loop_
_entity.id
_entity.type
_entity.pdbx_description
1 polymer ?
#
loop_
_entity_poly.entity_id
_entity_poly.type
_entity_poly.pdbx_seq_one_letter_code
_entity_poly.pdbx_strand_id
1 'polypeptide(L)'
;MSGISITVDATDLDGILKKLRPLFDFDGSELMSAIGALGESQTRRRLTDEKTAPDGTPWAPNIEGTSILTKTGEHLLGSIAWTASADEAEWGASWEYAHVHQEGMTIVPTNGELLVFSIGGQTVKAKKVEIPARPFVGISSSNADEIMDVITDAFGFLQ
;
A
#
# COMPACT_ATOMS: atom_id res chain seq x y z
N MET A 1 -64.02 21.17 22.78
CA MET A 1 -63.16 21.13 21.58
C MET A 1 -62.31 19.87 21.63
N SER A 2 -62.39 19.03 20.64
CA SER A 2 -61.48 17.91 20.50
C SER A 2 -60.25 18.37 19.72
N GLY A 3 -59.12 18.41 20.34
CA GLY A 3 -57.83 18.71 19.71
C GLY A 3 -57.07 17.42 19.42
N ILE A 4 -56.35 17.41 18.31
CA ILE A 4 -55.36 16.34 18.01
C ILE A 4 -54.01 16.89 18.42
N SER A 5 -53.31 16.17 19.27
CA SER A 5 -51.93 16.49 19.65
C SER A 5 -51.00 15.35 19.22
N ILE A 6 -49.81 15.70 18.75
CA ILE A 6 -48.72 14.77 18.48
C ILE A 6 -47.67 15.02 19.54
N THR A 7 -47.34 14.01 20.30
CA THR A 7 -46.22 14.08 21.25
C THR A 7 -45.05 13.31 20.63
N VAL A 8 -43.93 13.97 20.49
CA VAL A 8 -42.65 13.32 20.10
C VAL A 8 -41.89 13.07 21.39
N ASP A 9 -41.67 11.80 21.69
CA ASP A 9 -40.81 11.40 22.81
C ASP A 9 -39.39 11.23 22.31
N ALA A 10 -38.49 12.04 22.83
CA ALA A 10 -37.07 12.04 22.47
C ALA A 10 -36.18 11.37 23.55
N THR A 11 -36.80 10.63 24.48
CA THR A 11 -36.07 10.03 25.62
C THR A 11 -34.95 9.10 25.16
N ASP A 12 -35.16 8.39 24.06
CA ASP A 12 -34.14 7.50 23.49
C ASP A 12 -33.03 8.25 22.71
N LEU A 13 -33.25 9.54 22.39
CA LEU A 13 -32.29 10.35 21.64
C LEU A 13 -30.99 10.55 22.42
N ASP A 14 -31.08 10.75 23.74
CA ASP A 14 -29.91 10.89 24.61
C ASP A 14 -29.06 9.62 24.63
N GLY A 15 -29.69 8.44 24.58
CA GLY A 15 -29.00 7.15 24.49
C GLY A 15 -28.28 6.99 23.15
N ILE A 16 -28.90 7.41 22.07
CA ILE A 16 -28.30 7.41 20.73
C ILE A 16 -27.16 8.42 20.64
N LEU A 17 -27.35 9.63 21.15
CA LEU A 17 -26.32 10.67 21.16
C LEU A 17 -25.09 10.25 21.98
N LYS A 18 -25.27 9.57 23.11
CA LYS A 18 -24.17 9.00 23.90
C LYS A 18 -23.38 7.95 23.15
N LYS A 19 -24.05 7.12 22.34
CA LYS A 19 -23.38 6.11 21.48
C LYS A 19 -22.66 6.75 20.29
N LEU A 20 -23.18 7.85 19.77
CA LEU A 20 -22.60 8.57 18.62
C LEU A 20 -21.48 9.54 19.03
N ARG A 21 -21.49 10.02 20.27
CA ARG A 21 -20.49 10.97 20.78
C ARG A 21 -19.03 10.54 20.51
N PRO A 22 -18.64 9.29 20.76
CA PRO A 22 -17.29 8.83 20.47
C PRO A 22 -16.91 8.92 18.98
N LEU A 23 -17.88 8.88 18.07
CA LEU A 23 -17.65 9.09 16.63
C LEU A 23 -17.35 10.55 16.29
N PHE A 24 -17.97 11.49 16.99
CA PHE A 24 -17.71 12.93 16.78
C PHE A 24 -16.39 13.39 17.41
N ASP A 25 -15.98 12.72 18.50
CA ASP A 25 -14.71 12.99 19.20
C ASP A 25 -13.59 12.05 18.74
N PHE A 26 -13.81 11.24 17.68
CA PHE A 26 -12.85 10.26 17.20
C PHE A 26 -11.65 10.96 16.55
N ASP A 27 -10.48 10.79 17.14
CA ASP A 27 -9.20 11.16 16.52
C ASP A 27 -8.72 9.98 15.65
N GLY A 28 -8.76 10.17 14.33
CA GLY A 28 -8.35 9.17 13.37
C GLY A 28 -6.84 8.89 13.32
N SER A 29 -6.02 9.69 14.01
CA SER A 29 -4.55 9.61 13.93
C SER A 29 -3.99 8.23 14.26
N GLU A 30 -4.50 7.56 15.30
CA GLU A 30 -4.07 6.22 15.66
C GLU A 30 -4.49 5.19 14.60
N LEU A 31 -5.74 5.28 14.13
CA LEU A 31 -6.24 4.40 13.07
C LEU A 31 -5.44 4.56 11.77
N MET A 32 -5.21 5.79 11.33
CA MET A 32 -4.43 6.07 10.11
C MET A 32 -2.97 5.61 10.28
N SER A 33 -2.38 5.78 11.45
CA SER A 33 -1.04 5.26 11.74
C SER A 33 -0.99 3.73 11.68
N ALA A 34 -1.99 3.04 12.22
CA ALA A 34 -2.09 1.58 12.14
C ALA A 34 -2.25 1.10 10.69
N ILE A 35 -3.09 1.78 9.90
CA ILE A 35 -3.29 1.47 8.47
C ILE A 35 -2.00 1.72 7.68
N GLY A 36 -1.30 2.83 7.91
CA GLY A 36 -0.04 3.15 7.25
C GLY A 36 1.05 2.11 7.53
N ALA A 37 1.22 1.75 8.81
CA ALA A 37 2.16 0.71 9.23
C ALA A 37 1.81 -0.68 8.65
N LEU A 38 0.51 -1.01 8.58
CA LEU A 38 0.05 -2.23 7.94
C LEU A 38 0.35 -2.23 6.44
N GLY A 39 0.07 -1.13 5.74
CA GLY A 39 0.35 -0.98 4.30
C GLY A 39 1.85 -1.11 3.97
N GLU A 40 2.72 -0.53 4.81
CA GLU A 40 4.17 -0.75 4.72
C GLU A 40 4.52 -2.23 4.89
N SER A 41 3.99 -2.88 5.93
CA SER A 41 4.23 -4.30 6.21
C SER A 41 3.78 -5.20 5.06
N GLN A 42 2.59 -4.96 4.50
CA GLN A 42 2.05 -5.67 3.35
C GLN A 42 2.94 -5.50 2.11
N THR A 43 3.42 -4.28 1.86
CA THR A 43 4.33 -3.99 0.75
C THR A 43 5.67 -4.71 0.91
N ARG A 44 6.24 -4.73 2.12
CA ARG A 44 7.46 -5.47 2.43
C ARG A 44 7.27 -6.97 2.26
N ARG A 45 6.18 -7.55 2.75
CA ARG A 45 5.82 -8.97 2.59
C ARG A 45 5.71 -9.33 1.11
N ARG A 46 5.10 -8.48 0.28
CA ARG A 46 5.04 -8.67 -1.17
C ARG A 46 6.41 -8.70 -1.81
N LEU A 47 7.33 -7.82 -1.39
CA LEU A 47 8.70 -7.77 -1.90
C LEU A 47 9.55 -8.96 -1.43
N THR A 48 9.35 -9.48 -0.23
CA THR A 48 10.18 -10.55 0.33
C THR A 48 9.66 -11.94 0.02
N ASP A 49 8.36 -12.14 0.15
CA ASP A 49 7.75 -13.47 0.18
C ASP A 49 6.82 -13.75 -1.00
N GLU A 50 5.83 -12.89 -1.26
CA GLU A 50 4.77 -13.16 -2.21
C GLU A 50 5.25 -13.15 -3.67
N LYS A 51 6.07 -12.17 -4.05
CA LYS A 51 6.62 -12.00 -5.41
C LYS A 51 5.54 -11.89 -6.50
N THR A 52 4.41 -11.32 -6.15
CA THR A 52 3.24 -11.12 -7.02
C THR A 52 2.82 -9.65 -7.05
N ALA A 53 2.12 -9.26 -8.11
CA ALA A 53 1.40 -8.01 -8.15
C ALA A 53 0.19 -8.03 -7.18
N PRO A 54 -0.42 -6.89 -6.85
CA PRO A 54 -1.60 -6.84 -5.99
C PRO A 54 -2.79 -7.67 -6.49
N ASP A 55 -2.91 -7.87 -7.79
CA ASP A 55 -3.93 -8.73 -8.42
C ASP A 55 -3.61 -10.24 -8.37
N GLY A 56 -2.49 -10.62 -7.74
CA GLY A 56 -2.01 -11.99 -7.63
C GLY A 56 -1.17 -12.47 -8.82
N THR A 57 -0.97 -11.65 -9.86
CA THR A 57 -0.14 -12.03 -11.01
C THR A 57 1.32 -12.20 -10.58
N PRO A 58 1.95 -13.37 -10.81
CA PRO A 58 3.36 -13.57 -10.50
C PRO A 58 4.26 -12.62 -11.30
N TRP A 59 5.27 -12.06 -10.65
CA TRP A 59 6.22 -11.20 -11.34
C TRP A 59 7.11 -11.98 -12.31
N ALA A 60 7.41 -11.36 -13.45
CA ALA A 60 8.37 -11.91 -14.39
C ALA A 60 9.74 -12.15 -13.70
N PRO A 61 10.37 -13.31 -13.93
CA PRO A 61 11.65 -13.65 -13.31
C PRO A 61 12.77 -12.70 -13.75
N ASN A 62 13.84 -12.64 -12.95
CA ASN A 62 15.07 -11.98 -13.37
C ASN A 62 15.78 -12.78 -14.43
N ILE A 63 16.53 -12.10 -15.30
CA ILE A 63 17.39 -12.74 -16.31
C ILE A 63 18.40 -13.68 -15.66
N GLU A 64 18.92 -13.32 -14.49
CA GLU A 64 19.91 -14.13 -13.73
C GLU A 64 19.28 -15.25 -12.89
N GLY A 65 17.96 -15.39 -12.82
CA GLY A 65 17.28 -16.35 -11.95
C GLY A 65 17.44 -16.07 -10.45
N THR A 66 17.88 -14.87 -10.08
CA THR A 66 18.04 -14.45 -8.68
C THR A 66 16.72 -13.99 -8.07
N SER A 67 16.69 -13.70 -6.76
CA SER A 67 15.51 -13.19 -6.09
C SER A 67 15.03 -11.89 -6.73
N ILE A 68 13.74 -11.85 -7.09
CA ILE A 68 13.11 -10.73 -7.79
C ILE A 68 13.03 -9.54 -6.83
N LEU A 69 13.51 -8.37 -7.26
CA LEU A 69 13.52 -7.08 -6.56
C LEU A 69 14.28 -7.05 -5.21
N THR A 70 14.85 -8.17 -4.77
CA THR A 70 15.53 -8.27 -3.47
C THR A 70 16.94 -8.84 -3.56
N LYS A 71 17.54 -8.94 -4.76
CA LYS A 71 18.92 -9.46 -4.93
C LYS A 71 19.94 -8.63 -4.16
N THR A 72 19.85 -7.31 -4.26
CA THR A 72 20.62 -6.34 -3.47
C THR A 72 19.77 -5.64 -2.43
N GLY A 73 18.48 -5.83 -2.44
CA GLY A 73 17.37 -5.48 -1.52
C GLY A 73 17.38 -4.15 -0.77
N GLU A 74 18.56 -3.63 -0.52
CA GLU A 74 18.78 -2.53 0.41
C GLU A 74 18.11 -1.22 -0.04
N HIS A 75 18.17 -0.90 -1.33
CA HIS A 75 17.61 0.37 -1.80
C HIS A 75 16.08 0.36 -1.84
N LEU A 76 15.48 -0.57 -2.56
CA LEU A 76 14.03 -0.62 -2.69
C LEU A 76 13.35 -0.98 -1.37
N LEU A 77 13.75 -2.09 -0.75
CA LEU A 77 13.15 -2.55 0.51
C LEU A 77 13.40 -1.58 1.65
N GLY A 78 14.59 -0.96 1.71
CA GLY A 78 14.96 0.05 2.70
C GLY A 78 14.24 1.38 2.52
N SER A 79 13.69 1.66 1.33
CA SER A 79 12.97 2.89 1.02
C SER A 79 11.46 2.83 1.28
N ILE A 80 10.93 1.64 1.61
CA ILE A 80 9.52 1.50 1.95
C ILE A 80 9.27 2.18 3.29
N ALA A 81 8.31 3.11 3.28
CA ALA A 81 7.93 3.88 4.46
C ALA A 81 6.46 4.29 4.38
N TRP A 82 5.93 4.76 5.48
CA TRP A 82 4.58 5.29 5.57
C TRP A 82 4.56 6.62 6.34
N THR A 83 3.50 7.40 6.12
CA THR A 83 3.14 8.59 6.88
C THR A 83 1.65 8.58 7.16
N ALA A 84 1.21 9.26 8.21
CA ALA A 84 -0.22 9.41 8.50
C ALA A 84 -0.54 10.77 9.13
N SER A 85 -1.78 11.19 8.95
CA SER A 85 -2.44 12.29 9.62
C SER A 85 -3.70 11.78 10.34
N ALA A 86 -4.60 12.67 10.77
CA ALA A 86 -5.85 12.27 11.40
C ALA A 86 -6.87 11.61 10.44
N ASP A 87 -6.73 11.86 9.13
CA ASP A 87 -7.69 11.48 8.08
C ASP A 87 -7.07 10.80 6.87
N GLU A 88 -5.74 10.65 6.86
CA GLU A 88 -5.02 10.08 5.71
C GLU A 88 -3.85 9.21 6.16
N ALA A 89 -3.63 8.11 5.45
CA ALA A 89 -2.44 7.28 5.56
C ALA A 89 -1.85 7.06 4.17
N GLU A 90 -0.54 7.25 4.03
CA GLU A 90 0.20 7.05 2.80
C GLU A 90 1.36 6.09 3.04
N TRP A 91 1.62 5.17 2.12
CA TRP A 91 2.80 4.31 2.14
C TRP A 91 3.32 4.07 0.73
N GLY A 92 4.62 3.85 0.62
CA GLY A 92 5.26 3.68 -0.68
C GLY A 92 6.77 3.54 -0.57
N ALA A 93 7.46 3.72 -1.70
CA ALA A 93 8.91 3.66 -1.80
C ALA A 93 9.48 5.03 -2.21
N SER A 94 10.43 5.54 -1.44
CA SER A 94 11.10 6.82 -1.72
C SER A 94 12.33 6.68 -2.63
N TRP A 95 12.73 5.46 -3.01
CA TRP A 95 13.85 5.26 -3.91
C TRP A 95 13.55 5.78 -5.32
N GLU A 96 14.46 6.54 -5.90
CA GLU A 96 14.26 7.21 -7.19
C GLU A 96 13.93 6.28 -8.37
N TYR A 97 14.39 5.02 -8.34
CA TYR A 97 14.09 4.03 -9.37
C TYR A 97 12.91 3.09 -9.05
N ALA A 98 12.20 3.35 -7.96
CA ALA A 98 11.04 2.53 -7.56
C ALA A 98 9.97 2.47 -8.66
N HIS A 99 9.70 3.61 -9.32
CA HIS A 99 8.72 3.69 -10.42
C HIS A 99 9.08 2.81 -11.62
N VAL A 100 10.40 2.62 -11.90
CA VAL A 100 10.88 1.74 -12.98
C VAL A 100 10.43 0.30 -12.75
N HIS A 101 10.45 -0.14 -11.50
CA HIS A 101 10.00 -1.49 -11.12
C HIS A 101 8.49 -1.59 -11.01
N GLN A 102 7.84 -0.54 -10.53
CA GLN A 102 6.38 -0.50 -10.42
C GLN A 102 5.69 -0.59 -11.79
N GLU A 103 6.17 0.18 -12.75
CA GLU A 103 5.49 0.41 -14.04
C GLU A 103 6.19 -0.29 -15.22
N GLY A 104 7.43 -0.73 -15.02
CA GLY A 104 8.30 -1.16 -16.11
C GLY A 104 8.86 0.02 -16.90
N MET A 105 9.94 -0.20 -17.62
CA MET A 105 10.55 0.83 -18.44
C MET A 105 11.38 0.23 -19.59
N THR A 106 11.41 0.92 -20.72
CA THR A 106 12.37 0.67 -21.78
C THR A 106 13.53 1.67 -21.65
N ILE A 107 14.73 1.17 -21.41
CA ILE A 107 15.95 1.96 -21.30
C ILE A 107 16.67 1.95 -22.63
N VAL A 108 17.01 3.12 -23.16
CA VAL A 108 17.82 3.33 -24.35
C VAL A 108 19.05 4.18 -24.02
N PRO A 109 20.16 4.05 -24.76
CA PRO A 109 21.34 4.88 -24.51
C PRO A 109 21.04 6.36 -24.82
N THR A 110 21.45 7.23 -23.92
CA THR A 110 21.31 8.68 -24.07
C THR A 110 22.50 9.29 -24.84
N ASN A 111 23.71 8.76 -24.59
CA ASN A 111 24.95 9.20 -25.18
C ASN A 111 25.72 7.97 -25.69
N GLY A 112 25.54 7.62 -26.96
CA GLY A 112 26.20 6.47 -27.57
C GLY A 112 25.23 5.56 -28.31
N GLU A 113 25.77 4.52 -28.93
CA GLU A 113 24.97 3.59 -29.76
C GLU A 113 24.44 2.39 -28.95
N LEU A 114 25.09 2.06 -27.82
CA LEU A 114 24.80 0.87 -27.03
C LEU A 114 24.85 1.15 -25.51
N LEU A 115 23.92 0.50 -24.81
CA LEU A 115 24.02 0.31 -23.36
C LEU A 115 25.07 -0.77 -23.07
N VAL A 116 25.93 -0.53 -22.07
CA VAL A 116 26.92 -1.49 -21.60
C VAL A 116 26.69 -1.74 -20.13
N PHE A 117 26.42 -2.99 -19.75
CA PHE A 117 26.15 -3.38 -18.38
C PHE A 117 26.62 -4.82 -18.13
N SER A 118 26.62 -5.26 -16.86
CA SER A 118 27.03 -6.60 -16.48
C SER A 118 25.84 -7.43 -16.00
N ILE A 119 25.72 -8.65 -16.49
CA ILE A 119 24.79 -9.67 -15.99
C ILE A 119 25.58 -10.93 -15.64
N GLY A 120 25.48 -11.39 -14.38
CA GLY A 120 26.19 -12.60 -13.96
C GLY A 120 27.71 -12.53 -14.13
N GLY A 121 28.30 -11.33 -14.05
CA GLY A 121 29.72 -11.09 -14.27
C GLY A 121 30.14 -11.00 -15.75
N GLN A 122 29.20 -11.12 -16.69
CA GLN A 122 29.46 -10.97 -18.11
C GLN A 122 29.04 -9.58 -18.63
N THR A 123 29.88 -8.96 -19.43
CA THR A 123 29.54 -7.68 -20.08
C THR A 123 28.56 -7.91 -21.22
N VAL A 124 27.41 -7.23 -21.14
CA VAL A 124 26.34 -7.24 -22.15
C VAL A 124 26.28 -5.88 -22.83
N LYS A 125 26.09 -5.89 -24.15
CA LYS A 125 25.87 -4.69 -24.96
C LYS A 125 24.49 -4.80 -25.64
N ALA A 126 23.65 -3.77 -25.49
CA ALA A 126 22.30 -3.76 -26.04
C ALA A 126 21.91 -2.38 -26.55
N LYS A 127 21.09 -2.34 -27.62
CA LYS A 127 20.50 -1.08 -28.11
C LYS A 127 19.36 -0.59 -27.21
N LYS A 128 18.69 -1.49 -26.51
CA LYS A 128 17.64 -1.22 -25.54
C LYS A 128 17.59 -2.32 -24.49
N VAL A 129 17.09 -1.99 -23.32
CA VAL A 129 16.77 -2.95 -22.26
C VAL A 129 15.33 -2.69 -21.82
N GLU A 130 14.53 -3.74 -21.79
CA GLU A 130 13.16 -3.68 -21.29
C GLU A 130 13.12 -4.23 -19.85
N ILE A 131 12.70 -3.40 -18.91
CA ILE A 131 12.45 -3.80 -17.53
C ILE A 131 10.96 -4.07 -17.41
N PRO A 132 10.55 -5.31 -17.12
CA PRO A 132 9.14 -5.63 -16.99
C PRO A 132 8.55 -4.95 -15.74
N ALA A 133 7.28 -4.54 -15.84
CA ALA A 133 6.52 -4.06 -14.70
C ALA A 133 6.41 -5.16 -13.63
N ARG A 134 6.65 -4.79 -12.39
CA ARG A 134 6.49 -5.62 -11.20
C ARG A 134 5.82 -4.79 -10.11
N PRO A 135 4.51 -4.52 -10.23
CA PRO A 135 3.78 -3.71 -9.26
C PRO A 135 3.94 -4.29 -7.85
N PHE A 136 4.52 -3.52 -6.95
CA PHE A 136 4.77 -3.93 -5.57
C PHE A 136 3.99 -3.08 -4.57
N VAL A 137 3.67 -1.83 -4.91
CA VAL A 137 2.74 -0.99 -4.15
C VAL A 137 1.34 -1.20 -4.68
N GLY A 138 0.40 -1.48 -3.79
CA GLY A 138 -1.01 -1.68 -4.11
C GLY A 138 -1.69 -2.55 -3.06
N ILE A 139 -3.00 -2.61 -3.13
CA ILE A 139 -3.85 -3.32 -2.17
C ILE A 139 -4.43 -4.55 -2.88
N SER A 140 -4.12 -5.75 -2.40
CA SER A 140 -4.80 -6.99 -2.81
C SER A 140 -6.10 -7.16 -2.03
N SER A 141 -6.95 -8.13 -2.43
CA SER A 141 -8.17 -8.44 -1.68
C SER A 141 -7.86 -8.81 -0.22
N SER A 142 -6.86 -9.66 0.01
CA SER A 142 -6.44 -10.03 1.36
C SER A 142 -5.88 -8.85 2.16
N ASN A 143 -5.16 -7.92 1.49
CA ASN A 143 -4.70 -6.70 2.16
C ASN A 143 -5.86 -5.79 2.55
N ALA A 144 -6.90 -5.71 1.72
CA ALA A 144 -8.11 -4.95 2.04
C ALA A 144 -8.84 -5.56 3.24
N ASP A 145 -8.93 -6.88 3.32
CA ASP A 145 -9.53 -7.59 4.47
C ASP A 145 -8.76 -7.29 5.76
N GLU A 146 -7.43 -7.37 5.75
CA GLU A 146 -6.58 -7.00 6.90
C GLU A 146 -6.79 -5.52 7.33
N ILE A 147 -6.95 -4.59 6.38
CA ILE A 147 -7.25 -3.18 6.67
C ILE A 147 -8.66 -3.04 7.29
N MET A 148 -9.64 -3.76 6.76
CA MET A 148 -11.00 -3.76 7.31
C MET A 148 -11.05 -4.32 8.72
N ASP A 149 -10.24 -5.33 9.06
CA ASP A 149 -10.11 -5.85 10.41
C ASP A 149 -9.59 -4.76 11.37
N VAL A 150 -8.55 -4.02 10.99
CA VAL A 150 -8.02 -2.90 11.77
C VAL A 150 -9.07 -1.81 11.99
N ILE A 151 -9.85 -1.47 10.95
CA ILE A 151 -10.95 -0.50 11.05
C ILE A 151 -12.04 -1.02 12.00
N THR A 152 -12.44 -2.28 11.84
CA THR A 152 -13.48 -2.88 12.67
C THR A 152 -13.07 -2.93 14.14
N ASP A 153 -11.83 -3.28 14.42
CA ASP A 153 -11.28 -3.30 15.77
C ASP A 153 -11.27 -1.90 16.39
N ALA A 154 -10.88 -0.88 15.63
CA ALA A 154 -10.89 0.52 16.07
C ALA A 154 -12.29 1.01 16.45
N PHE A 155 -13.33 0.51 15.77
CA PHE A 155 -14.72 0.85 16.04
C PHE A 155 -15.46 -0.19 16.89
N GLY A 156 -14.77 -1.17 17.49
CA GLY A 156 -15.37 -2.24 18.30
C GLY A 156 -16.19 -1.75 19.50
N PHE A 157 -15.98 -0.49 19.94
CA PHE A 157 -16.78 0.14 21.00
C PHE A 157 -18.23 0.47 20.56
N LEU A 158 -18.55 0.34 19.28
CA LEU A 158 -19.91 0.57 18.75
C LEU A 158 -20.79 -0.69 18.75
N GLN A 159 -20.25 -1.86 19.14
CA GLN A 159 -20.97 -3.13 19.22
C GLN A 159 -21.74 -3.29 20.54
#